data_b70d8e0c6970899d74dd6aa76e68d1e4
#
_entry.id   b70d8e0c6970899d74dd6aa76e68d1e4
#
_cell.length_a   1.000
_cell.length_b   1.000
_cell.length_c   1.000
_cell.angle_alpha   90.00
_cell.angle_beta   90.00
_cell.angle_gamma   90.00
#
_symmetry.space_group_name_H-M   'P 1'
#
loop_
_entity.id
_entity.type
_entity.pdbx_description
1 polymer ?
#
loop_
_entity_poly.entity_id
_entity_poly.type
_entity_poly.pdbx_seq_one_letter_code
_entity_poly.pdbx_strand_id
1 'polypeptide(L)'
;MVPAFFAVSTDTHVGTAAQACPELLEGAVRRAKLRCLNPTWIDRHLSSMNLEETGTVFSTAPGHAAPLSDVADVARLSEESGQGTASPNNSSDASLLDAYSTAVTSAVERVSPSVVHIEVHQAAGRARSGEPREQRGGGSGFVFTPDGLILTNSHVVHDATRIAVTTTDGRRMPATLIGDDPASDLAVIRVDEPGLTVAALGDSQRLRVGQVVIAIGAPFGFQSTVTAGVVSALGRSLRSYSGRLIDDVVQTDASLNPGNSGGPLVDSSGLVVGVNTATILPAQGICFAIGINTAKFVASRLLRDGRIRRSYIGVSAQTVPVHRRVVRFYDLPKETGVIVLSVEEGSPARRAGVRDGDVIVALEGAPVAGVDDLHRLLTDVRVGVSCTLTLLRWTEKLELKIVPDVTPSES
;
A
#
# COMPACT_ATOMS: atom_id res chain seq x y z
N MET A 1 -13.25 -6.57 17.96
CA MET A 1 -11.90 -6.40 18.49
C MET A 1 -11.30 -7.78 18.68
N VAL A 2 -10.60 -8.31 17.68
CA VAL A 2 -9.83 -9.57 17.78
C VAL A 2 -8.61 -9.36 16.88
N PRO A 3 -7.39 -9.54 17.37
CA PRO A 3 -6.19 -9.40 16.54
C PRO A 3 -6.06 -10.61 15.62
N ALA A 4 -5.85 -10.36 14.35
CA ALA A 4 -5.53 -11.41 13.39
C ALA A 4 -4.08 -11.87 13.61
N PHE A 5 -3.92 -13.08 14.12
CA PHE A 5 -2.66 -13.81 14.14
C PHE A 5 -2.31 -14.28 12.73
N PHE A 6 -1.14 -13.93 12.27
CA PHE A 6 -0.55 -14.54 11.09
C PHE A 6 -0.18 -15.99 11.39
N ALA A 7 -0.85 -16.93 10.77
CA ALA A 7 -0.44 -18.31 10.71
C ALA A 7 0.39 -18.53 9.43
N VAL A 8 1.69 -18.71 9.60
CA VAL A 8 2.56 -19.26 8.55
C VAL A 8 2.34 -20.76 8.56
N SER A 9 1.65 -21.29 7.55
CA SER A 9 1.54 -22.72 7.33
C SER A 9 2.84 -23.21 6.71
N THR A 10 3.60 -23.98 7.49
CA THR A 10 4.74 -24.78 7.03
C THR A 10 4.25 -26.21 6.85
N ASP A 11 3.78 -26.59 5.67
CA ASP A 11 3.66 -28.00 5.31
C ASP A 11 4.94 -28.45 4.60
N THR A 12 5.73 -29.21 5.32
CA THR A 12 6.91 -29.91 4.86
C THR A 12 6.52 -31.30 4.40
N HIS A 13 6.47 -31.53 3.08
CA HIS A 13 6.65 -32.87 2.52
C HIS A 13 7.95 -32.88 1.72
N VAL A 14 8.97 -33.48 2.33
CA VAL A 14 10.25 -33.79 1.69
C VAL A 14 10.13 -35.13 1.06
N GLY A 15 9.94 -35.18 -0.27
CA GLY A 15 10.12 -36.37 -1.09
C GLY A 15 11.53 -36.37 -1.69
N THR A 16 12.21 -37.47 -1.48
CA THR A 16 13.57 -37.78 -1.90
C THR A 16 13.81 -37.66 -3.40
N ALA A 17 14.75 -36.78 -3.80
CA ALA A 17 15.54 -36.94 -5.01
C ALA A 17 16.93 -36.31 -4.77
N ALA A 18 17.82 -37.11 -4.24
CA ALA A 18 19.24 -36.82 -4.15
C ALA A 18 19.97 -37.70 -5.17
N GLN A 19 20.52 -37.10 -6.21
CA GLN A 19 21.76 -37.50 -6.87
C GLN A 19 22.06 -36.55 -8.03
N ALA A 20 22.99 -35.66 -7.83
CA ALA A 20 24.08 -35.32 -8.72
C ALA A 20 24.63 -33.90 -8.49
N CYS A 21 25.88 -33.89 -8.16
CA CYS A 21 26.89 -32.84 -8.17
C CYS A 21 26.91 -31.82 -7.05
N PRO A 22 27.86 -32.00 -6.10
CA PRO A 22 27.77 -31.45 -4.74
C PRO A 22 28.43 -30.09 -4.49
N GLU A 23 29.40 -29.63 -5.26
CA GLU A 23 30.34 -28.64 -4.71
C GLU A 23 29.97 -27.15 -4.89
N LEU A 24 29.08 -26.76 -5.80
CA LEU A 24 28.75 -25.36 -6.06
C LEU A 24 27.38 -24.93 -5.52
N LEU A 25 26.46 -25.88 -5.35
CA LEU A 25 25.15 -25.64 -4.75
C LEU A 25 25.11 -25.89 -3.23
N GLU A 26 25.98 -26.76 -2.72
CA GLU A 26 26.09 -27.06 -1.28
C GLU A 26 26.40 -25.81 -0.43
N GLY A 27 27.20 -24.89 -0.92
CA GLY A 27 27.55 -23.67 -0.19
C GLY A 27 26.36 -22.72 0.05
N ALA A 28 25.43 -22.62 -0.89
CA ALA A 28 24.27 -21.75 -0.77
C ALA A 28 23.11 -22.43 -0.02
N VAL A 29 22.89 -23.73 -0.27
CA VAL A 29 21.85 -24.53 0.40
C VAL A 29 22.24 -24.85 1.85
N ARG A 30 23.53 -25.06 2.17
CA ARG A 30 24.00 -25.21 3.56
C ARG A 30 23.89 -23.91 4.36
N ARG A 31 24.11 -22.74 3.78
CA ARG A 31 23.92 -21.46 4.48
C ARG A 31 22.46 -21.13 4.73
N ALA A 32 21.55 -21.53 3.85
CA ALA A 32 20.11 -21.38 4.06
C ALA A 32 19.59 -22.38 5.12
N LYS A 33 20.07 -23.65 5.12
CA LYS A 33 19.70 -24.67 6.12
C LYS A 33 20.31 -24.42 7.50
N LEU A 34 21.52 -23.81 7.59
CA LEU A 34 22.17 -23.52 8.88
C LEU A 34 21.56 -22.30 9.60
N ARG A 35 20.80 -21.44 8.91
CA ARG A 35 20.02 -20.38 9.57
C ARG A 35 18.68 -20.85 10.16
N CYS A 36 18.19 -22.01 9.79
CA CYS A 36 16.92 -22.55 10.29
C CYS A 36 17.07 -23.63 11.38
N LEU A 37 18.29 -24.05 11.76
CA LEU A 37 18.53 -25.20 12.65
C LEU A 37 19.42 -24.91 13.86
N ASN A 38 19.33 -23.74 14.50
CA ASN A 38 19.99 -23.58 15.80
C ASN A 38 19.09 -22.85 16.83
N PRO A 39 18.28 -23.59 17.60
CA PRO A 39 17.45 -23.06 18.68
C PRO A 39 18.28 -22.38 19.80
N THR A 40 19.56 -22.71 19.95
CA THR A 40 20.43 -22.18 21.01
C THR A 40 20.93 -20.75 20.76
N TRP A 41 20.68 -20.16 19.60
CA TRP A 41 21.03 -18.77 19.34
C TRP A 41 20.00 -17.79 19.91
N ILE A 42 18.75 -18.22 20.05
CA ILE A 42 17.65 -17.43 20.63
C ILE A 42 17.84 -17.31 22.16
N ASP A 43 18.27 -18.37 22.83
CA ASP A 43 18.46 -18.37 24.30
C ASP A 43 19.67 -17.54 24.77
N ARG A 44 20.67 -17.31 23.92
CA ARG A 44 21.87 -16.55 24.30
C ARG A 44 21.73 -15.03 24.19
N HIS A 45 20.72 -14.53 23.46
CA HIS A 45 20.51 -13.08 23.28
C HIS A 45 19.35 -12.53 24.11
N LEU A 46 18.49 -13.39 24.67
CA LEU A 46 17.45 -12.99 25.60
C LEU A 46 17.91 -12.90 27.07
N SER A 47 19.07 -13.49 27.41
CA SER A 47 19.61 -13.46 28.79
C SER A 47 20.41 -12.19 29.13
N SER A 48 20.55 -11.23 28.22
CA SER A 48 21.29 -9.98 28.46
C SER A 48 20.42 -8.72 28.50
N MET A 49 19.10 -8.85 28.51
CA MET A 49 18.21 -7.72 28.76
C MET A 49 17.59 -7.87 30.16
N ASN A 50 18.27 -7.29 31.14
CA ASN A 50 17.70 -7.04 32.47
C ASN A 50 16.53 -6.07 32.32
N LEU A 51 15.31 -6.58 32.44
CA LEU A 51 14.12 -5.79 32.75
C LEU A 51 13.95 -5.79 34.26
N GLU A 52 14.43 -4.72 34.90
CA GLU A 52 14.03 -4.43 36.27
C GLU A 52 12.56 -4.03 36.30
N GLU A 53 11.81 -4.82 37.05
CA GLU A 53 10.42 -4.57 37.42
C GLU A 53 10.30 -3.29 38.22
N THR A 54 9.55 -2.30 37.77
CA THR A 54 8.87 -1.36 38.67
C THR A 54 7.39 -1.63 38.61
N GLY A 55 6.97 -2.49 39.53
CA GLY A 55 5.56 -2.73 39.77
C GLY A 55 4.90 -1.50 40.39
N THR A 56 3.88 -0.97 39.73
CA THR A 56 2.91 -0.08 40.34
C THR A 56 1.54 -0.76 40.31
N VAL A 57 1.17 -1.31 41.45
CA VAL A 57 -0.14 -1.89 41.72
C VAL A 57 -1.14 -0.76 41.85
N PHE A 58 -2.10 -0.65 40.91
CA PHE A 58 -3.30 0.15 41.19
C PHE A 58 -4.34 -0.67 41.90
N SER A 59 -4.50 -0.37 43.19
CA SER A 59 -5.60 -0.84 44.04
C SER A 59 -6.89 -0.12 43.67
N THR A 60 -7.91 -0.89 43.34
CA THR A 60 -9.29 -0.41 43.23
C THR A 60 -9.92 -0.39 44.63
N ALA A 61 -10.31 0.78 45.10
CA ALA A 61 -11.30 0.90 46.19
C ALA A 61 -12.38 1.93 45.76
N PRO A 62 -13.64 1.65 46.07
CA PRO A 62 -14.77 2.47 45.61
C PRO A 62 -15.12 3.53 46.66
N GLY A 63 -15.64 4.67 46.23
CA GLY A 63 -16.45 5.45 47.09
C GLY A 63 -16.24 6.94 47.14
N HIS A 64 -17.33 7.59 46.86
CA HIS A 64 -17.79 8.93 47.18
C HIS A 64 -17.74 9.98 46.09
N ALA A 65 -18.90 10.09 45.43
CA ALA A 65 -19.34 11.30 44.74
C ALA A 65 -19.53 12.42 45.77
N ALA A 66 -18.82 13.53 45.60
CA ALA A 66 -19.12 14.79 46.27
C ALA A 66 -19.90 15.71 45.29
N PRO A 67 -20.88 16.50 45.79
CA PRO A 67 -21.77 17.26 44.95
C PRO A 67 -21.11 18.54 44.38
N LEU A 68 -21.42 18.82 43.15
CA LEU A 68 -21.13 20.09 42.48
C LEU A 68 -22.00 21.21 43.04
N SER A 69 -21.45 21.96 43.96
CA SER A 69 -21.95 23.29 44.34
C SER A 69 -20.73 24.16 44.63
N ASP A 70 -20.37 25.00 43.66
CA ASP A 70 -19.64 26.27 43.79
C ASP A 70 -18.99 26.65 42.45
N VAL A 71 -19.85 26.93 41.46
CA VAL A 71 -19.45 27.63 40.22
C VAL A 71 -20.21 28.98 40.13
N ALA A 72 -20.37 29.64 41.26
CA ALA A 72 -21.09 30.91 41.33
C ALA A 72 -20.24 32.12 41.75
N ASP A 73 -18.92 32.01 41.86
CA ASP A 73 -18.10 33.11 42.40
C ASP A 73 -16.97 33.62 41.46
N VAL A 74 -17.01 33.34 40.16
CA VAL A 74 -16.07 33.96 39.18
C VAL A 74 -16.71 35.08 38.38
N ALA A 75 -17.97 35.44 38.64
CA ALA A 75 -18.70 36.47 37.86
C ALA A 75 -18.77 37.86 38.55
N ARG A 76 -17.91 38.16 39.50
CA ARG A 76 -17.98 39.45 40.25
C ARG A 76 -16.68 40.26 40.32
N LEU A 77 -15.82 40.19 39.32
CA LEU A 77 -14.65 41.10 39.25
C LEU A 77 -14.46 41.66 37.82
N SER A 78 -15.42 42.35 37.29
CA SER A 78 -15.20 43.21 36.10
C SER A 78 -16.37 44.15 35.85
N GLU A 79 -16.66 45.01 36.84
CA GLU A 79 -17.37 46.26 36.62
C GLU A 79 -16.52 47.37 37.22
N GLU A 80 -15.62 47.94 36.42
CA GLU A 80 -15.31 49.37 36.49
C GLU A 80 -14.45 49.77 35.29
N SER A 81 -15.02 50.75 34.57
CA SER A 81 -14.39 51.80 33.79
C SER A 81 -13.75 51.46 32.43
N GLY A 82 -14.36 52.01 31.40
CA GLY A 82 -13.70 52.28 30.12
C GLY A 82 -14.63 52.27 28.93
N GLN A 83 -15.43 53.34 28.73
CA GLN A 83 -16.09 53.61 27.46
C GLN A 83 -15.01 53.83 26.39
N GLY A 84 -14.71 52.78 25.64
CA GLY A 84 -14.00 52.83 24.41
C GLY A 84 -14.81 52.02 23.41
N THR A 85 -15.48 52.69 22.48
CA THR A 85 -16.14 52.05 21.32
C THR A 85 -15.04 51.48 20.41
N ALA A 86 -14.53 50.32 20.74
CA ALA A 86 -13.78 49.49 19.82
C ALA A 86 -14.79 48.67 19.01
N SER A 87 -15.03 49.07 17.75
CA SER A 87 -15.57 48.18 16.73
C SER A 87 -14.83 46.88 16.83
N PRO A 88 -15.48 45.70 16.75
CA PRO A 88 -14.77 44.46 16.64
C PRO A 88 -13.94 44.54 15.35
N ASN A 89 -12.63 44.77 15.51
CA ASN A 89 -11.67 44.61 14.44
C ASN A 89 -11.84 43.14 13.99
N ASN A 90 -12.54 42.97 12.90
CA ASN A 90 -12.57 41.76 12.11
C ASN A 90 -11.21 41.66 11.40
N SER A 91 -10.11 41.65 12.18
CA SER A 91 -8.82 41.19 11.70
C SER A 91 -9.03 39.73 11.40
N SER A 92 -9.25 39.43 10.12
CA SER A 92 -9.48 38.09 9.63
C SER A 92 -8.40 37.17 10.20
N ASP A 93 -8.77 36.03 10.79
CA ASP A 93 -7.85 35.04 11.31
C ASP A 93 -6.69 34.72 10.33
N ALA A 94 -6.92 34.96 9.03
CA ALA A 94 -5.91 34.90 7.98
C ALA A 94 -4.65 35.74 8.25
N SER A 95 -4.74 36.88 8.97
CA SER A 95 -3.56 37.70 9.31
C SER A 95 -2.69 37.08 10.42
N LEU A 96 -3.24 36.09 11.16
CA LEU A 96 -2.56 35.40 12.25
C LEU A 96 -1.89 34.10 11.78
N LEU A 97 -2.20 33.64 10.57
CA LEU A 97 -1.63 32.41 10.03
C LEU A 97 -0.24 32.69 9.43
N ASP A 98 0.73 31.84 9.77
CA ASP A 98 2.03 31.82 9.09
C ASP A 98 1.93 31.20 7.67
N ALA A 99 3.01 31.28 6.92
CA ALA A 99 3.05 30.77 5.54
C ALA A 99 2.74 29.27 5.45
N TYR A 100 3.15 28.50 6.46
CA TYR A 100 2.88 27.06 6.51
C TYR A 100 1.39 26.78 6.72
N SER A 101 0.80 27.40 7.74
CA SER A 101 -0.63 27.24 8.04
C SER A 101 -1.49 27.70 6.86
N THR A 102 -1.12 28.84 6.24
CA THR A 102 -1.81 29.33 5.03
C THR A 102 -1.74 28.35 3.88
N ALA A 103 -0.58 27.76 3.62
CA ALA A 103 -0.43 26.75 2.56
C ALA A 103 -1.27 25.50 2.83
N VAL A 104 -1.28 24.99 4.08
CA VAL A 104 -2.05 23.82 4.47
C VAL A 104 -3.56 24.08 4.36
N THR A 105 -4.05 25.16 4.97
CA THR A 105 -5.48 25.50 4.96
C THR A 105 -6.00 25.74 3.55
N SER A 106 -5.27 26.51 2.73
CA SER A 106 -5.66 26.77 1.33
C SER A 106 -5.70 25.50 0.47
N ALA A 107 -4.75 24.57 0.67
CA ALA A 107 -4.76 23.30 -0.04
C ALA A 107 -5.97 22.43 0.39
N VAL A 108 -6.27 22.40 1.70
CA VAL A 108 -7.40 21.66 2.26
C VAL A 108 -8.73 22.21 1.75
N GLU A 109 -8.94 23.52 1.81
CA GLU A 109 -10.17 24.19 1.32
C GLU A 109 -10.44 23.85 -0.17
N ARG A 110 -9.38 23.81 -0.97
CA ARG A 110 -9.46 23.51 -2.40
C ARG A 110 -9.82 22.06 -2.68
N VAL A 111 -9.27 21.11 -1.91
CA VAL A 111 -9.34 19.67 -2.24
C VAL A 111 -10.43 18.95 -1.45
N SER A 112 -10.71 19.32 -0.19
CA SER A 112 -11.70 18.63 0.64
C SER A 112 -13.07 18.44 0.00
N PRO A 113 -13.61 19.39 -0.80
CA PRO A 113 -14.89 19.17 -1.47
C PRO A 113 -14.90 18.03 -2.48
N SER A 114 -13.72 17.59 -2.96
CA SER A 114 -13.59 16.45 -3.86
C SER A 114 -13.38 15.11 -3.14
N VAL A 115 -13.09 15.15 -1.83
CA VAL A 115 -12.84 13.94 -1.03
C VAL A 115 -14.16 13.34 -0.58
N VAL A 116 -14.24 12.03 -0.65
CA VAL A 116 -15.46 11.29 -0.30
C VAL A 116 -15.19 10.18 0.69
N HIS A 117 -16.17 9.88 1.51
CA HIS A 117 -16.23 8.65 2.31
C HIS A 117 -16.78 7.51 1.49
N ILE A 118 -16.15 6.35 1.57
CA ILE A 118 -16.58 5.12 0.91
C ILE A 118 -16.97 4.11 1.99
N GLU A 119 -18.21 3.65 1.93
CA GLU A 119 -18.73 2.56 2.76
C GLU A 119 -18.98 1.34 1.88
N VAL A 120 -18.52 0.18 2.32
CA VAL A 120 -18.66 -1.07 1.59
C VAL A 120 -19.33 -2.14 2.44
N HIS A 121 -20.09 -3.00 1.79
CA HIS A 121 -20.62 -4.22 2.34
C HIS A 121 -19.96 -5.40 1.64
N GLN A 122 -19.45 -6.34 2.40
CA GLN A 122 -18.81 -7.56 1.91
C GLN A 122 -19.53 -8.79 2.47
N ALA A 123 -19.61 -9.86 1.70
CA ALA A 123 -20.15 -11.12 2.17
C ALA A 123 -19.14 -11.79 3.13
N ALA A 124 -19.46 -11.88 4.40
CA ALA A 124 -18.60 -12.47 5.43
C ALA A 124 -18.98 -13.92 5.80
N GLY A 125 -19.31 -14.75 4.81
CA GLY A 125 -19.74 -16.14 5.03
C GLY A 125 -21.11 -16.27 5.68
N ARG A 126 -21.41 -17.45 6.26
CA ARG A 126 -22.67 -17.70 7.00
C ARG A 126 -22.40 -17.70 8.50
N ALA A 127 -23.27 -17.05 9.27
CA ALA A 127 -23.28 -17.16 10.71
C ALA A 127 -23.61 -18.61 11.14
N ARG A 128 -23.33 -18.99 12.40
CA ARG A 128 -23.75 -20.30 12.94
C ARG A 128 -25.27 -20.55 12.86
N SER A 129 -26.07 -19.49 12.72
CA SER A 129 -27.51 -19.52 12.48
C SER A 129 -27.90 -19.79 11.02
N GLY A 130 -26.92 -19.90 10.08
CA GLY A 130 -27.19 -20.07 8.65
C GLY A 130 -27.47 -18.77 7.88
N GLU A 131 -27.60 -17.63 8.55
CA GLU A 131 -27.86 -16.33 7.92
C GLU A 131 -26.59 -15.75 7.28
N PRO A 132 -26.71 -15.06 6.13
CA PRO A 132 -25.58 -14.35 5.53
C PRO A 132 -25.07 -13.30 6.49
N ARG A 133 -23.79 -13.36 6.83
CA ARG A 133 -23.14 -12.32 7.63
C ARG A 133 -22.56 -11.28 6.67
N GLU A 134 -22.98 -10.03 6.81
CA GLU A 134 -22.37 -8.90 6.13
C GLU A 134 -21.31 -8.27 7.02
N GLN A 135 -20.14 -8.02 6.46
CA GLN A 135 -19.11 -7.20 7.09
C GLN A 135 -19.15 -5.81 6.44
N ARG A 136 -19.09 -4.78 7.28
CA ARG A 136 -18.96 -3.40 6.81
C ARG A 136 -17.51 -2.97 6.91
N GLY A 137 -17.03 -2.34 5.85
CA GLY A 137 -15.74 -1.70 5.75
C GLY A 137 -15.89 -0.29 5.22
N GLY A 138 -14.78 0.43 5.15
CA GLY A 138 -14.82 1.76 4.57
C GLY A 138 -13.43 2.38 4.47
N GLY A 139 -13.36 3.46 3.72
CA GLY A 139 -12.18 4.25 3.47
C GLY A 139 -12.54 5.58 2.87
N SER A 140 -11.58 6.19 2.22
CA SER A 140 -11.73 7.44 1.50
C SER A 140 -11.54 7.25 0.00
N GLY A 141 -11.95 8.23 -0.77
CA GLY A 141 -11.65 8.39 -2.18
C GLY A 141 -11.67 9.85 -2.54
N PHE A 142 -11.38 10.16 -3.79
CA PHE A 142 -11.55 11.51 -4.32
C PHE A 142 -12.02 11.49 -5.76
N VAL A 143 -12.91 12.42 -6.08
CA VAL A 143 -13.44 12.60 -7.43
C VAL A 143 -12.32 13.20 -8.31
N PHE A 144 -12.01 12.56 -9.44
CA PHE A 144 -10.96 13.02 -10.33
C PHE A 144 -11.44 13.36 -11.75
N THR A 145 -12.74 13.13 -12.04
CA THR A 145 -13.38 13.54 -13.30
C THR A 145 -14.76 14.12 -13.07
N PRO A 146 -15.23 15.02 -13.95
CA PRO A 146 -16.55 15.67 -13.82
C PRO A 146 -17.74 14.70 -13.97
N ASP A 147 -17.54 13.55 -14.59
CA ASP A 147 -18.54 12.50 -14.82
C ASP A 147 -18.62 11.50 -13.66
N GLY A 148 -18.05 11.84 -12.50
CA GLY A 148 -18.23 11.11 -11.25
C GLY A 148 -17.30 9.92 -11.05
N LEU A 149 -16.14 9.86 -11.73
CA LEU A 149 -15.13 8.85 -11.42
C LEU A 149 -14.35 9.22 -10.16
N ILE A 150 -14.16 8.22 -9.30
CA ILE A 150 -13.50 8.33 -8.01
C ILE A 150 -12.34 7.35 -7.95
N LEU A 151 -11.16 7.84 -7.58
CA LEU A 151 -10.00 7.01 -7.22
C LEU A 151 -10.06 6.64 -5.74
N THR A 152 -9.70 5.38 -5.45
CA THR A 152 -9.55 4.84 -4.10
C THR A 152 -8.55 3.69 -4.10
N ASN A 153 -8.33 3.03 -2.95
CA ASN A 153 -7.55 1.80 -2.90
C ASN A 153 -8.40 0.57 -3.24
N SER A 154 -7.74 -0.45 -3.80
CA SER A 154 -8.36 -1.76 -4.06
C SER A 154 -8.85 -2.39 -2.77
N HIS A 155 -8.02 -2.43 -1.70
CA HIS A 155 -8.41 -3.05 -0.43
C HIS A 155 -9.64 -2.40 0.24
N VAL A 156 -10.03 -1.19 -0.16
CA VAL A 156 -11.26 -0.54 0.32
C VAL A 156 -12.51 -1.14 -0.34
N VAL A 157 -12.44 -1.47 -1.64
CA VAL A 157 -13.61 -1.86 -2.44
C VAL A 157 -13.58 -3.30 -2.97
N HIS A 158 -12.47 -4.02 -2.77
CA HIS A 158 -12.27 -5.39 -3.23
C HIS A 158 -13.34 -6.31 -2.60
N ASP A 159 -13.94 -7.20 -3.41
CA ASP A 159 -15.02 -8.11 -3.02
C ASP A 159 -16.27 -7.42 -2.42
N ALA A 160 -16.42 -6.10 -2.64
CA ALA A 160 -17.61 -5.40 -2.18
C ALA A 160 -18.85 -5.83 -2.97
N THR A 161 -19.89 -6.25 -2.26
CA THR A 161 -21.23 -6.56 -2.84
C THR A 161 -22.05 -5.29 -3.04
N ARG A 162 -21.77 -4.25 -2.26
CA ARG A 162 -22.43 -2.94 -2.33
C ARG A 162 -21.46 -1.86 -1.92
N ILE A 163 -21.41 -0.77 -2.68
CA ILE A 163 -20.59 0.41 -2.42
C ILE A 163 -21.50 1.63 -2.31
N ALA A 164 -21.32 2.43 -1.27
CA ALA A 164 -21.96 3.72 -1.09
C ALA A 164 -20.88 4.79 -0.88
N VAL A 165 -21.12 5.96 -1.46
CA VAL A 165 -20.23 7.13 -1.36
C VAL A 165 -20.99 8.24 -0.65
N THR A 166 -20.32 8.92 0.29
CA THR A 166 -20.86 10.11 0.96
C THR A 166 -19.87 11.27 0.73
N THR A 167 -20.37 12.36 0.18
CA THR A 167 -19.62 13.61 -0.02
C THR A 167 -19.55 14.43 1.25
N THR A 168 -18.65 15.40 1.32
CA THR A 168 -18.47 16.29 2.48
C THR A 168 -19.68 17.15 2.80
N ASP A 169 -20.55 17.42 1.82
CA ASP A 169 -21.84 18.09 2.01
C ASP A 169 -22.99 17.15 2.46
N GLY A 170 -22.68 15.87 2.71
CA GLY A 170 -23.59 14.87 3.27
C GLY A 170 -24.45 14.14 2.25
N ARG A 171 -24.30 14.36 0.95
CA ARG A 171 -25.01 13.58 -0.08
C ARG A 171 -24.49 12.15 -0.10
N ARG A 172 -25.39 11.18 0.07
CA ARG A 172 -25.09 9.75 0.00
C ARG A 172 -25.67 9.14 -1.27
N MET A 173 -24.84 8.45 -2.02
CA MET A 173 -25.19 7.88 -3.32
C MET A 173 -24.59 6.49 -3.51
N PRO A 174 -25.22 5.60 -4.29
CA PRO A 174 -24.64 4.32 -4.67
C PRO A 174 -23.49 4.54 -5.65
N ALA A 175 -22.49 3.67 -5.57
CA ALA A 175 -21.36 3.67 -6.50
C ALA A 175 -21.23 2.30 -7.16
N THR A 176 -20.73 2.31 -8.40
CA THR A 176 -20.42 1.12 -9.19
C THR A 176 -18.91 0.94 -9.28
N LEU A 177 -18.42 -0.26 -9.05
CA LEU A 177 -17.02 -0.60 -9.29
C LEU A 177 -16.76 -0.65 -10.81
N ILE A 178 -15.86 0.19 -11.30
CA ILE A 178 -15.40 0.15 -12.70
C ILE A 178 -14.31 -0.88 -12.87
N GLY A 179 -13.41 -0.96 -11.88
CA GLY A 179 -12.37 -1.96 -11.81
C GLY A 179 -11.45 -1.71 -10.62
N ASP A 180 -10.80 -2.76 -10.17
CA ASP A 180 -9.78 -2.70 -9.14
C ASP A 180 -8.55 -3.51 -9.52
N ASP A 181 -7.44 -3.16 -8.92
CA ASP A 181 -6.16 -3.81 -9.10
C ASP A 181 -5.46 -4.06 -7.76
N PRO A 182 -5.64 -5.26 -7.17
CA PRO A 182 -5.03 -5.61 -5.89
C PRO A 182 -3.50 -5.57 -5.90
N ALA A 183 -2.87 -5.67 -7.08
CA ALA A 183 -1.42 -5.64 -7.18
C ALA A 183 -0.83 -4.23 -7.07
N SER A 184 -1.53 -3.19 -7.50
CA SER A 184 -1.16 -1.79 -7.27
C SER A 184 -1.92 -1.16 -6.11
N ASP A 185 -2.86 -1.88 -5.50
CA ASP A 185 -3.77 -1.39 -4.46
C ASP A 185 -4.55 -0.14 -4.89
N LEU A 186 -5.01 -0.10 -6.14
CA LEU A 186 -5.81 1.00 -6.69
C LEU A 186 -7.12 0.49 -7.27
N ALA A 187 -8.16 1.32 -7.17
CA ALA A 187 -9.47 1.05 -7.75
C ALA A 187 -10.11 2.34 -8.28
N VAL A 188 -11.01 2.15 -9.25
CA VAL A 188 -11.87 3.20 -9.78
C VAL A 188 -13.33 2.78 -9.55
N ILE A 189 -14.08 3.66 -8.91
CA ILE A 189 -15.53 3.54 -8.77
C ILE A 189 -16.20 4.73 -9.44
N ARG A 190 -17.48 4.62 -9.73
CA ARG A 190 -18.27 5.67 -10.37
C ARG A 190 -19.56 5.94 -9.62
N VAL A 191 -19.91 7.20 -9.50
CA VAL A 191 -21.21 7.68 -9.07
C VAL A 191 -21.85 8.47 -10.20
N ASP A 192 -23.16 8.31 -10.38
CA ASP A 192 -23.93 9.03 -11.42
C ASP A 192 -24.61 10.25 -10.79
N GLU A 193 -23.81 11.24 -10.39
CA GLU A 193 -24.26 12.47 -9.73
C GLU A 193 -23.59 13.69 -10.35
N PRO A 194 -24.36 14.68 -10.83
CA PRO A 194 -23.81 15.91 -11.38
C PRO A 194 -23.31 16.88 -10.29
N GLY A 195 -22.43 17.78 -10.68
CA GLY A 195 -22.00 18.89 -9.82
C GLY A 195 -21.02 18.49 -8.73
N LEU A 196 -20.28 17.40 -8.91
CA LEU A 196 -19.20 17.00 -8.01
C LEU A 196 -17.97 17.88 -8.22
N THR A 197 -17.33 18.26 -7.11
CA THR A 197 -16.02 18.94 -7.15
C THR A 197 -14.94 17.97 -7.53
N VAL A 198 -14.08 18.35 -8.48
CA VAL A 198 -13.01 17.51 -9.03
C VAL A 198 -11.66 17.91 -8.45
N ALA A 199 -10.89 16.95 -7.97
CA ALA A 199 -9.50 17.16 -7.55
C ALA A 199 -8.57 17.34 -8.75
N ALA A 200 -7.72 18.33 -8.70
CA ALA A 200 -6.68 18.54 -9.71
C ALA A 200 -5.51 17.58 -9.49
N LEU A 201 -5.18 16.78 -10.52
CA LEU A 201 -4.09 15.81 -10.45
C LEU A 201 -2.74 16.45 -10.80
N GLY A 202 -1.77 16.33 -9.89
CA GLY A 202 -0.41 16.80 -10.03
C GLY A 202 0.51 15.82 -10.78
N ASP A 203 1.80 15.83 -10.41
CA ASP A 203 2.85 14.99 -10.98
C ASP A 203 3.79 14.49 -9.86
N SER A 204 3.74 13.19 -9.56
CA SER A 204 4.55 12.59 -8.49
C SER A 204 6.05 12.55 -8.81
N GLN A 205 6.47 12.62 -10.07
CA GLN A 205 7.89 12.67 -10.46
C GLN A 205 8.55 14.02 -10.15
N ARG A 206 7.75 15.09 -9.94
CA ARG A 206 8.25 16.41 -9.58
C ARG A 206 8.44 16.61 -8.09
N LEU A 207 8.01 15.66 -7.27
CA LEU A 207 8.19 15.71 -5.82
C LEU A 207 9.67 15.73 -5.43
N ARG A 208 9.93 16.39 -4.30
CA ARG A 208 11.27 16.44 -3.69
C ARG A 208 11.18 16.03 -2.23
N VAL A 209 12.18 15.32 -1.74
CA VAL A 209 12.32 15.02 -0.30
C VAL A 209 12.37 16.33 0.48
N GLY A 210 11.61 16.39 1.59
CA GLY A 210 11.43 17.61 2.40
C GLY A 210 10.28 18.53 1.93
N GLN A 211 9.64 18.27 0.78
CA GLN A 211 8.49 19.04 0.31
C GLN A 211 7.27 18.74 1.20
N VAL A 212 6.54 19.79 1.60
CA VAL A 212 5.29 19.66 2.36
C VAL A 212 4.25 18.90 1.56
N VAL A 213 3.61 17.94 2.21
CA VAL A 213 2.47 17.17 1.68
C VAL A 213 1.39 17.06 2.76
N ILE A 214 0.15 16.98 2.31
CA ILE A 214 -1.04 16.97 3.15
C ILE A 214 -1.88 15.77 2.77
N ALA A 215 -2.12 14.88 3.72
CA ALA A 215 -3.02 13.75 3.54
C ALA A 215 -4.42 14.13 4.00
N ILE A 216 -5.40 13.90 3.13
CA ILE A 216 -6.81 14.21 3.38
C ILE A 216 -7.60 12.91 3.28
N GLY A 217 -8.51 12.69 4.24
CA GLY A 217 -9.42 11.56 4.25
C GLY A 217 -10.80 11.97 4.79
N ALA A 218 -11.79 11.12 4.60
CA ALA A 218 -13.14 11.28 5.11
C ALA A 218 -13.61 10.01 5.87
N PRO A 219 -12.95 9.64 6.99
CA PRO A 219 -13.14 8.33 7.64
C PRO A 219 -14.57 8.07 8.12
N PHE A 220 -15.35 9.09 8.42
CA PHE A 220 -16.70 8.98 8.98
C PHE A 220 -17.79 9.70 8.17
N GLY A 221 -17.45 10.23 7.00
CA GLY A 221 -18.41 10.83 6.07
C GLY A 221 -18.93 12.23 6.42
N PHE A 222 -18.54 12.82 7.56
CA PHE A 222 -19.06 14.13 7.99
C PHE A 222 -18.02 15.25 7.95
N GLN A 223 -16.74 14.95 8.15
CA GLN A 223 -15.67 15.93 8.14
C GLN A 223 -14.40 15.30 7.60
N SER A 224 -13.66 16.06 6.82
CA SER A 224 -12.35 15.64 6.35
C SER A 224 -11.37 15.60 7.52
N THR A 225 -10.61 14.51 7.62
CA THR A 225 -9.44 14.42 8.49
C THR A 225 -8.23 14.86 7.71
N VAL A 226 -7.47 15.78 8.26
CA VAL A 226 -6.29 16.37 7.63
C VAL A 226 -5.07 16.10 8.48
N THR A 227 -4.02 15.62 7.86
CA THR A 227 -2.69 15.51 8.46
C THR A 227 -1.65 16.07 7.49
N ALA A 228 -0.69 16.83 8.01
CA ALA A 228 0.37 17.41 7.19
C ALA A 228 1.72 16.89 7.64
N GLY A 229 2.63 16.78 6.71
CA GLY A 229 4.01 16.33 6.90
C GLY A 229 4.86 16.68 5.70
N VAL A 230 5.93 15.93 5.50
CA VAL A 230 6.83 16.12 4.36
C VAL A 230 7.01 14.81 3.59
N VAL A 231 7.47 14.91 2.36
CA VAL A 231 8.00 13.77 1.62
C VAL A 231 9.27 13.31 2.31
N SER A 232 9.22 12.17 2.99
CA SER A 232 10.37 11.60 3.72
C SER A 232 11.33 10.86 2.79
N ALA A 233 10.80 10.16 1.77
CA ALA A 233 11.58 9.48 0.75
C ALA A 233 10.76 9.25 -0.53
N LEU A 234 11.45 9.05 -1.64
CA LEU A 234 10.91 8.71 -2.96
C LEU A 234 11.55 7.43 -3.50
N GLY A 235 10.94 6.83 -4.53
CA GLY A 235 11.45 5.62 -5.17
C GLY A 235 11.49 4.40 -4.23
N ARG A 236 10.61 4.36 -3.23
CA ARG A 236 10.40 3.20 -2.37
C ARG A 236 9.44 2.21 -3.02
N SER A 237 9.48 0.98 -2.55
CA SER A 237 8.52 -0.05 -2.95
C SER A 237 7.77 -0.56 -1.72
N LEU A 238 6.47 -0.79 -1.88
CA LEU A 238 5.59 -1.31 -0.85
C LEU A 238 4.99 -2.63 -1.32
N ARG A 239 4.91 -3.62 -0.45
CA ARG A 239 4.27 -4.89 -0.78
C ARG A 239 2.75 -4.79 -0.63
N SER A 240 2.04 -5.04 -1.73
CA SER A 240 0.57 -5.07 -1.75
C SER A 240 0.01 -6.30 -1.04
N TYR A 241 -1.29 -6.34 -0.81
CA TYR A 241 -1.98 -7.53 -0.27
C TYR A 241 -1.84 -8.76 -1.18
N SER A 242 -1.71 -8.57 -2.50
CA SER A 242 -1.46 -9.66 -3.44
C SER A 242 -0.02 -10.20 -3.41
N GLY A 243 0.86 -9.63 -2.55
CA GLY A 243 2.26 -9.99 -2.43
C GLY A 243 3.19 -9.37 -3.48
N ARG A 244 2.68 -8.60 -4.45
CA ARG A 244 3.48 -7.86 -5.44
C ARG A 244 4.02 -6.57 -4.86
N LEU A 245 5.13 -6.06 -5.38
CA LEU A 245 5.61 -4.72 -5.07
C LEU A 245 4.87 -3.66 -5.87
N ILE A 246 4.47 -2.62 -5.17
CA ILE A 246 4.04 -1.34 -5.73
C ILE A 246 5.28 -0.46 -5.74
N ASP A 247 5.77 -0.12 -6.91
CA ASP A 247 6.95 0.73 -7.07
C ASP A 247 6.58 2.21 -7.04
N ASP A 248 7.59 3.07 -6.89
CA ASP A 248 7.46 4.53 -6.89
C ASP A 248 6.45 5.08 -5.87
N VAL A 249 6.38 4.43 -4.68
CA VAL A 249 5.58 4.97 -3.60
C VAL A 249 6.28 6.17 -2.94
N VAL A 250 5.47 7.13 -2.53
CA VAL A 250 5.86 8.31 -1.77
C VAL A 250 5.83 7.94 -0.28
N GLN A 251 6.96 8.01 0.40
CA GLN A 251 7.02 7.90 1.86
C GLN A 251 6.84 9.27 2.48
N THR A 252 5.99 9.38 3.51
CA THR A 252 5.71 10.61 4.24
C THR A 252 5.58 10.35 5.73
N ASP A 253 5.81 11.37 6.56
CA ASP A 253 5.51 11.39 7.99
C ASP A 253 4.12 11.99 8.31
N ALA A 254 3.39 12.48 7.30
CA ALA A 254 1.98 12.82 7.45
C ALA A 254 1.22 11.59 7.95
N SER A 255 0.61 11.70 9.14
CA SER A 255 -0.01 10.55 9.80
C SER A 255 -1.20 10.00 9.02
N LEU A 256 -1.14 8.73 8.64
CA LEU A 256 -2.25 8.02 8.03
C LEU A 256 -2.96 7.16 9.08
N ASN A 257 -4.22 7.47 9.32
CA ASN A 257 -5.09 6.74 10.24
C ASN A 257 -6.07 5.86 9.46
N PRO A 258 -6.64 4.80 10.07
CA PRO A 258 -7.72 4.04 9.47
C PRO A 258 -8.84 4.95 8.95
N GLY A 259 -9.20 4.77 7.68
CA GLY A 259 -10.18 5.60 6.98
C GLY A 259 -9.58 6.67 6.07
N ASN A 260 -8.28 7.01 6.18
CA ASN A 260 -7.60 7.90 5.22
C ASN A 260 -7.16 7.16 3.95
N SER A 261 -7.10 5.82 3.98
CA SER A 261 -6.77 4.98 2.82
C SER A 261 -7.71 5.28 1.65
N GLY A 262 -7.14 5.46 0.47
CA GLY A 262 -7.83 5.86 -0.76
C GLY A 262 -8.02 7.37 -0.93
N GLY A 263 -7.86 8.16 0.13
CA GLY A 263 -7.88 9.62 0.06
C GLY A 263 -6.63 10.18 -0.62
N PRO A 264 -6.66 11.47 -1.05
CA PRO A 264 -5.55 12.10 -1.72
C PRO A 264 -4.42 12.49 -0.76
N LEU A 265 -3.18 12.33 -1.23
CA LEU A 265 -2.01 13.06 -0.75
C LEU A 265 -1.80 14.26 -1.69
N VAL A 266 -1.80 15.47 -1.17
CA VAL A 266 -1.69 16.70 -1.97
C VAL A 266 -0.45 17.51 -1.61
N ASP A 267 0.04 18.30 -2.55
CA ASP A 267 1.08 19.29 -2.30
C ASP A 267 0.48 20.61 -1.73
N SER A 268 1.34 21.55 -1.38
CA SER A 268 0.93 22.87 -0.86
C SER A 268 0.12 23.71 -1.85
N SER A 269 0.10 23.35 -3.14
CA SER A 269 -0.73 24.00 -4.17
C SER A 269 -2.10 23.35 -4.30
N GLY A 270 -2.40 22.28 -3.55
CA GLY A 270 -3.64 21.51 -3.64
C GLY A 270 -3.70 20.58 -4.87
N LEU A 271 -2.56 20.22 -5.44
CA LEU A 271 -2.50 19.21 -6.49
C LEU A 271 -2.32 17.84 -5.87
N VAL A 272 -3.11 16.85 -6.32
CA VAL A 272 -2.98 15.47 -5.86
C VAL A 272 -1.68 14.87 -6.41
N VAL A 273 -0.78 14.46 -5.51
CA VAL A 273 0.51 13.87 -5.83
C VAL A 273 0.60 12.39 -5.46
N GLY A 274 -0.40 11.86 -4.74
CA GLY A 274 -0.49 10.44 -4.41
C GLY A 274 -1.87 10.02 -3.90
N VAL A 275 -2.04 8.71 -3.72
CA VAL A 275 -3.21 8.07 -3.10
C VAL A 275 -2.73 7.43 -1.79
N ASN A 276 -3.27 7.87 -0.66
CA ASN A 276 -2.90 7.34 0.66
C ASN A 276 -3.23 5.85 0.75
N THR A 277 -2.30 5.01 1.20
CA THR A 277 -2.55 3.56 1.23
C THR A 277 -2.22 2.90 2.56
N ALA A 278 -0.99 2.96 3.04
CA ALA A 278 -0.56 2.14 4.15
C ALA A 278 0.31 2.88 5.17
N THR A 279 0.26 2.35 6.39
CA THR A 279 1.17 2.72 7.49
C THR A 279 1.90 1.46 7.96
N ILE A 280 3.21 1.53 8.17
CA ILE A 280 3.96 0.43 8.77
C ILE A 280 3.74 0.45 10.28
N LEU A 281 2.97 -0.48 10.79
CA LEU A 281 2.86 -0.74 12.22
C LEU A 281 3.96 -1.74 12.65
N PRO A 282 4.73 -1.49 13.74
CA PRO A 282 4.55 -0.46 14.77
C PRO A 282 5.38 0.83 14.57
N ALA A 283 5.93 1.11 13.37
CA ALA A 283 6.78 2.27 13.14
C ALA A 283 5.94 3.55 13.03
N GLN A 284 6.12 4.50 13.93
CA GLN A 284 5.50 5.81 13.86
C GLN A 284 6.17 6.68 12.79
N GLY A 285 5.38 7.47 12.06
CA GLY A 285 5.91 8.41 11.07
C GLY A 285 6.39 7.76 9.75
N ILE A 286 6.06 6.49 9.49
CA ILE A 286 6.33 5.82 8.22
C ILE A 286 5.01 5.48 7.55
N CYS A 287 4.56 6.39 6.71
CA CYS A 287 3.35 6.28 5.92
C CYS A 287 3.67 6.28 4.43
N PHE A 288 2.82 5.67 3.62
CA PHE A 288 3.02 5.53 2.19
C PHE A 288 1.79 5.97 1.40
N ALA A 289 2.05 6.60 0.27
CA ALA A 289 1.05 6.89 -0.75
C ALA A 289 1.54 6.38 -2.11
N ILE A 290 0.63 5.86 -2.91
CA ILE A 290 0.90 5.45 -4.28
C ILE A 290 1.02 6.72 -5.12
N GLY A 291 2.13 6.89 -5.86
CA GLY A 291 2.36 8.08 -6.67
C GLY A 291 1.23 8.32 -7.70
N ILE A 292 0.84 9.58 -7.87
CA ILE A 292 -0.30 9.91 -8.74
C ILE A 292 -0.08 9.52 -10.21
N ASN A 293 1.16 9.47 -10.68
CA ASN A 293 1.43 9.03 -12.06
C ASN A 293 1.14 7.53 -12.24
N THR A 294 1.46 6.71 -11.24
CA THR A 294 1.05 5.29 -11.19
C THR A 294 -0.48 5.19 -11.16
N ALA A 295 -1.15 6.00 -10.33
CA ALA A 295 -2.60 6.00 -10.24
C ALA A 295 -3.28 6.40 -11.56
N LYS A 296 -2.77 7.41 -12.28
CA LYS A 296 -3.24 7.80 -13.62
C LYS A 296 -3.11 6.65 -14.64
N PHE A 297 -1.96 5.97 -14.63
CA PHE A 297 -1.72 4.83 -15.51
C PHE A 297 -2.70 3.69 -15.23
N VAL A 298 -2.82 3.29 -13.95
CA VAL A 298 -3.73 2.23 -13.52
C VAL A 298 -5.18 2.59 -13.83
N ALA A 299 -5.63 3.79 -13.46
CA ALA A 299 -7.00 4.26 -13.74
C ALA A 299 -7.33 4.21 -15.24
N SER A 300 -6.40 4.65 -16.10
CA SER A 300 -6.60 4.60 -17.58
C SER A 300 -6.80 3.17 -18.10
N ARG A 301 -6.13 2.18 -17.49
CA ARG A 301 -6.29 0.76 -17.82
C ARG A 301 -7.60 0.19 -17.30
N LEU A 302 -7.93 0.50 -16.05
CA LEU A 302 -9.20 0.06 -15.43
C LEU A 302 -10.41 0.60 -16.19
N LEU A 303 -10.37 1.87 -16.62
CA LEU A 303 -11.45 2.47 -17.42
C LEU A 303 -11.61 1.84 -18.78
N ARG A 304 -10.51 1.45 -19.45
CA ARG A 304 -10.55 0.88 -20.79
C ARG A 304 -10.91 -0.60 -20.78
N ASP A 305 -10.31 -1.37 -19.86
CA ASP A 305 -10.29 -2.84 -19.92
C ASP A 305 -11.00 -3.47 -18.70
N GLY A 306 -11.46 -2.67 -17.71
CA GLY A 306 -12.04 -3.12 -16.45
C GLY A 306 -11.02 -3.75 -15.49
N ARG A 307 -9.84 -4.09 -15.99
CA ARG A 307 -8.77 -4.79 -15.24
C ARG A 307 -7.40 -4.51 -15.85
N ILE A 308 -6.35 -4.74 -15.07
CA ILE A 308 -4.97 -4.74 -15.59
C ILE A 308 -4.59 -6.16 -15.93
N ARG A 309 -4.34 -6.41 -17.22
CA ARG A 309 -3.83 -7.71 -17.67
C ARG A 309 -2.33 -7.77 -17.42
N ARG A 310 -1.90 -8.73 -16.64
CA ARG A 310 -0.49 -9.00 -16.38
C ARG A 310 -0.08 -10.30 -17.02
N SER A 311 1.09 -10.29 -17.60
CA SER A 311 1.67 -11.50 -18.16
C SER A 311 2.15 -12.45 -17.06
N TYR A 312 1.91 -13.71 -17.26
CA TYR A 312 2.20 -14.80 -16.36
C TYR A 312 3.06 -15.84 -17.08
N ILE A 313 4.08 -16.37 -16.40
CA ILE A 313 4.94 -17.43 -16.94
C ILE A 313 4.86 -18.75 -16.17
N GLY A 314 4.32 -18.76 -14.95
CA GLY A 314 4.07 -19.96 -14.14
C GLY A 314 5.32 -20.54 -13.50
N VAL A 315 6.01 -19.73 -12.72
CA VAL A 315 7.15 -20.15 -11.90
C VAL A 315 6.98 -19.69 -10.46
N SER A 316 7.31 -20.56 -9.52
CA SER A 316 7.63 -20.16 -8.15
C SER A 316 9.12 -19.86 -8.08
N ALA A 317 9.48 -18.70 -7.55
CA ALA A 317 10.84 -18.20 -7.71
C ALA A 317 11.31 -17.37 -6.51
N GLN A 318 12.62 -17.24 -6.35
CA GLN A 318 13.27 -16.49 -5.28
C GLN A 318 14.49 -15.74 -5.82
N THR A 319 14.77 -14.56 -5.27
CA THR A 319 16.01 -13.82 -5.56
C THR A 319 17.21 -14.52 -4.94
N VAL A 320 18.27 -14.73 -5.72
CA VAL A 320 19.52 -15.36 -5.27
C VAL A 320 20.75 -14.62 -5.81
N PRO A 321 21.87 -14.64 -5.08
CA PRO A 321 23.13 -14.16 -5.63
C PRO A 321 23.64 -15.12 -6.70
N VAL A 322 24.17 -14.58 -7.81
CA VAL A 322 24.85 -15.33 -8.86
C VAL A 322 26.33 -15.39 -8.53
N HIS A 323 26.96 -16.55 -8.75
CA HIS A 323 28.37 -16.71 -8.44
C HIS A 323 29.25 -15.76 -9.28
N ARG A 324 30.17 -15.02 -8.66
CA ARG A 324 30.99 -13.98 -9.29
C ARG A 324 31.76 -14.43 -10.53
N ARG A 325 32.18 -15.72 -10.60
CA ARG A 325 32.85 -16.26 -11.79
C ARG A 325 31.88 -16.32 -12.98
N VAL A 326 30.63 -16.68 -12.75
CA VAL A 326 29.57 -16.75 -13.79
C VAL A 326 29.21 -15.34 -14.24
N VAL A 327 29.08 -14.39 -13.30
CA VAL A 327 28.82 -12.98 -13.59
C VAL A 327 29.91 -12.43 -14.52
N ARG A 328 31.19 -12.65 -14.21
CA ARG A 328 32.32 -12.18 -15.02
C ARG A 328 32.44 -12.90 -16.37
N PHE A 329 32.17 -14.22 -16.38
CA PHE A 329 32.30 -15.02 -17.60
C PHE A 329 31.26 -14.63 -18.66
N TYR A 330 30.02 -14.32 -18.25
CA TYR A 330 28.93 -13.93 -19.15
C TYR A 330 28.70 -12.42 -19.21
N ASP A 331 29.56 -11.64 -18.55
CA ASP A 331 29.43 -10.16 -18.45
C ASP A 331 28.02 -9.73 -18.03
N LEU A 332 27.51 -10.37 -16.95
CA LEU A 332 26.17 -10.09 -16.48
C LEU A 332 26.13 -8.71 -15.79
N PRO A 333 25.13 -7.88 -16.10
CA PRO A 333 25.03 -6.51 -15.55
C PRO A 333 24.63 -6.49 -14.06
N LYS A 334 24.22 -7.64 -13.49
CA LYS A 334 23.80 -7.78 -12.09
C LYS A 334 24.47 -8.99 -11.41
N GLU A 335 24.75 -8.86 -10.12
CA GLU A 335 25.32 -9.94 -9.30
C GLU A 335 24.26 -10.85 -8.66
N THR A 336 22.98 -10.63 -8.98
CA THR A 336 21.84 -11.41 -8.50
C THR A 336 20.95 -11.81 -9.67
N GLY A 337 20.07 -12.78 -9.45
CA GLY A 337 19.08 -13.26 -10.41
C GLY A 337 17.93 -13.95 -9.69
N VAL A 338 17.03 -14.57 -10.44
CA VAL A 338 15.82 -15.23 -9.92
C VAL A 338 15.91 -16.72 -10.15
N ILE A 339 16.13 -17.50 -9.07
CA ILE A 339 16.10 -18.97 -9.15
C ILE A 339 14.67 -19.48 -9.22
N VAL A 340 14.41 -20.36 -10.14
CA VAL A 340 13.15 -21.09 -10.29
C VAL A 340 13.12 -22.22 -9.27
N LEU A 341 12.21 -22.18 -8.32
CA LEU A 341 12.02 -23.20 -7.30
C LEU A 341 11.13 -24.33 -7.82
N SER A 342 10.09 -23.99 -8.58
CA SER A 342 9.22 -24.93 -9.26
C SER A 342 8.58 -24.29 -10.48
N VAL A 343 8.28 -25.13 -11.48
CA VAL A 343 7.58 -24.73 -12.71
C VAL A 343 6.20 -25.40 -12.70
N GLU A 344 5.16 -24.58 -12.82
CA GLU A 344 3.77 -25.02 -12.82
C GLU A 344 3.47 -25.84 -14.09
N GLU A 345 2.70 -26.93 -13.94
CA GLU A 345 2.31 -27.76 -15.07
C GLU A 345 1.41 -27.03 -16.05
N GLY A 346 1.64 -27.22 -17.35
CA GLY A 346 0.88 -26.53 -18.39
C GLY A 346 1.22 -25.06 -18.57
N SER A 347 2.08 -24.49 -17.73
CA SER A 347 2.45 -23.06 -17.78
C SER A 347 3.28 -22.68 -19.01
N PRO A 348 3.35 -21.40 -19.36
CA PRO A 348 4.26 -20.88 -20.37
C PRO A 348 5.72 -21.28 -20.15
N ALA A 349 6.20 -21.21 -18.91
CA ALA A 349 7.57 -21.59 -18.57
C ALA A 349 7.82 -23.09 -18.85
N ARG A 350 6.86 -23.96 -18.52
CA ARG A 350 6.96 -25.40 -18.80
C ARG A 350 7.03 -25.68 -20.28
N ARG A 351 6.16 -25.02 -21.07
CA ARG A 351 6.15 -25.14 -22.54
C ARG A 351 7.44 -24.63 -23.18
N ALA A 352 8.04 -23.59 -22.62
CA ALA A 352 9.31 -23.02 -23.08
C ALA A 352 10.54 -23.85 -22.67
N GLY A 353 10.39 -24.86 -21.80
CA GLY A 353 11.49 -25.70 -21.34
C GLY A 353 12.28 -25.14 -20.16
N VAL A 354 11.72 -24.21 -19.40
CA VAL A 354 12.26 -23.78 -18.10
C VAL A 354 12.18 -24.95 -17.12
N ARG A 355 13.18 -25.09 -16.26
CA ARG A 355 13.31 -26.18 -15.28
C ARG A 355 13.54 -25.64 -13.88
N ASP A 356 13.21 -26.45 -12.90
CA ASP A 356 13.57 -26.18 -11.51
C ASP A 356 15.10 -26.06 -11.39
N GLY A 357 15.57 -25.05 -10.67
CA GLY A 357 16.98 -24.71 -10.51
C GLY A 357 17.57 -23.78 -11.57
N ASP A 358 16.84 -23.43 -12.64
CA ASP A 358 17.25 -22.38 -13.56
C ASP A 358 17.33 -21.03 -12.86
N VAL A 359 18.28 -20.17 -13.21
CA VAL A 359 18.39 -18.82 -12.69
C VAL A 359 18.10 -17.82 -13.81
N ILE A 360 16.97 -17.13 -13.74
CA ILE A 360 16.59 -16.10 -14.70
C ILE A 360 17.45 -14.86 -14.44
N VAL A 361 18.09 -14.34 -15.50
CA VAL A 361 18.98 -13.18 -15.43
C VAL A 361 18.59 -12.03 -16.35
N ALA A 362 17.75 -12.28 -17.38
CA ALA A 362 17.19 -11.23 -18.21
C ALA A 362 15.85 -11.64 -18.85
N LEU A 363 15.02 -10.67 -19.18
CA LEU A 363 13.80 -10.82 -20.00
C LEU A 363 13.83 -9.75 -21.10
N GLU A 364 13.70 -10.15 -22.38
CA GLU A 364 13.83 -9.25 -23.55
C GLU A 364 15.12 -8.39 -23.52
N GLY A 365 16.23 -8.98 -23.02
CA GLY A 365 17.50 -8.26 -22.87
C GLY A 365 17.56 -7.32 -21.65
N ALA A 366 16.44 -6.99 -21.02
CA ALA A 366 16.43 -6.21 -19.78
C ALA A 366 16.90 -7.05 -18.60
N PRO A 367 17.85 -6.59 -17.77
CA PRO A 367 18.41 -7.38 -16.67
C PRO A 367 17.38 -7.61 -15.56
N VAL A 368 17.39 -8.83 -15.01
CA VAL A 368 16.57 -9.26 -13.87
C VAL A 368 17.48 -9.50 -12.68
N ALA A 369 17.45 -8.62 -11.68
CA ALA A 369 18.20 -8.76 -10.44
C ALA A 369 17.41 -9.45 -9.33
N GLY A 370 16.08 -9.47 -9.42
CA GLY A 370 15.21 -10.07 -8.42
C GLY A 370 13.80 -10.36 -8.93
N VAL A 371 12.99 -10.99 -8.09
CA VAL A 371 11.60 -11.34 -8.41
C VAL A 371 10.78 -10.11 -8.80
N ASP A 372 11.04 -8.99 -8.14
CA ASP A 372 10.31 -7.76 -8.39
C ASP A 372 10.62 -7.16 -9.78
N ASP A 373 11.90 -7.22 -10.23
CA ASP A 373 12.26 -6.87 -11.61
C ASP A 373 11.55 -7.76 -12.63
N LEU A 374 11.48 -9.07 -12.36
CA LEU A 374 10.78 -10.01 -13.22
C LEU A 374 9.29 -9.68 -13.30
N HIS A 375 8.65 -9.37 -12.18
CA HIS A 375 7.23 -8.97 -12.15
C HIS A 375 6.98 -7.67 -12.92
N ARG A 376 7.86 -6.66 -12.76
CA ARG A 376 7.77 -5.39 -13.47
C ARG A 376 7.89 -5.59 -14.98
N LEU A 377 8.92 -6.31 -15.43
CA LEU A 377 9.13 -6.59 -16.83
C LEU A 377 7.99 -7.41 -17.45
N LEU A 378 7.42 -8.39 -16.72
CA LEU A 378 6.26 -9.14 -17.16
C LEU A 378 4.99 -8.28 -17.30
N THR A 379 4.88 -7.16 -16.58
CA THR A 379 3.76 -6.23 -16.75
C THR A 379 3.83 -5.48 -18.09
N ASP A 380 5.04 -5.25 -18.59
CA ASP A 380 5.27 -4.56 -19.88
C ASP A 380 5.17 -5.52 -21.08
N VAL A 381 5.40 -6.81 -20.88
CA VAL A 381 5.31 -7.83 -21.92
C VAL A 381 3.85 -8.12 -22.26
N ARG A 382 3.53 -8.15 -23.56
CA ARG A 382 2.16 -8.45 -24.03
C ARG A 382 1.86 -9.95 -23.89
N VAL A 383 0.72 -10.27 -23.31
CA VAL A 383 0.16 -11.62 -23.29
C VAL A 383 0.05 -12.18 -24.72
N GLY A 384 0.43 -13.42 -24.91
CA GLY A 384 0.36 -14.11 -26.22
C GLY A 384 1.46 -13.71 -27.20
N VAL A 385 2.36 -12.78 -26.85
CA VAL A 385 3.49 -12.39 -27.70
C VAL A 385 4.76 -13.09 -27.23
N SER A 386 5.48 -13.73 -28.15
CA SER A 386 6.74 -14.40 -27.83
C SER A 386 7.81 -13.40 -27.38
N CYS A 387 8.42 -13.67 -26.24
CA CYS A 387 9.53 -12.92 -25.70
C CYS A 387 10.72 -13.82 -25.37
N THR A 388 11.90 -13.23 -25.19
CA THR A 388 13.15 -13.98 -24.93
C THR A 388 13.44 -13.96 -23.42
N LEU A 389 13.49 -15.13 -22.81
CA LEU A 389 13.91 -15.34 -21.42
C LEU A 389 15.36 -15.82 -21.43
N THR A 390 16.26 -15.07 -20.79
CA THR A 390 17.66 -15.46 -20.60
C THR A 390 17.82 -16.05 -19.20
N LEU A 391 18.36 -17.27 -19.14
CA LEU A 391 18.59 -17.95 -17.88
C LEU A 391 19.95 -18.65 -17.84
N LEU A 392 20.39 -19.00 -16.65
CA LEU A 392 21.54 -19.83 -16.39
C LEU A 392 21.04 -21.21 -15.93
N ARG A 393 21.43 -22.23 -16.65
CA ARG A 393 21.20 -23.63 -16.29
C ARG A 393 22.55 -24.26 -15.95
N TRP A 394 22.79 -24.54 -14.68
CA TRP A 394 24.11 -24.89 -14.16
C TRP A 394 25.14 -23.78 -14.47
N THR A 395 26.01 -24.00 -15.46
CA THR A 395 27.03 -23.05 -15.92
C THR A 395 26.76 -22.51 -17.31
N GLU A 396 25.68 -22.94 -17.97
CA GLU A 396 25.34 -22.52 -19.35
C GLU A 396 24.34 -21.36 -19.32
N LYS A 397 24.59 -20.37 -20.16
CA LYS A 397 23.64 -19.28 -20.45
C LYS A 397 22.76 -19.71 -21.63
N LEU A 398 21.46 -19.76 -21.41
CA LEU A 398 20.46 -20.19 -22.38
C LEU A 398 19.48 -19.04 -22.66
N GLU A 399 19.01 -18.99 -23.89
CA GLU A 399 17.93 -18.11 -24.32
C GLU A 399 16.74 -18.98 -24.75
N LEU A 400 15.63 -18.83 -24.07
CA LEU A 400 14.39 -19.55 -24.36
C LEU A 400 13.34 -18.58 -24.89
N LYS A 401 12.60 -19.00 -25.91
CA LYS A 401 11.41 -18.28 -26.35
C LYS A 401 10.23 -18.69 -25.49
N ILE A 402 9.63 -17.74 -24.84
CA ILE A 402 8.46 -17.95 -23.98
C ILE A 402 7.30 -17.06 -24.46
N VAL A 403 6.10 -17.61 -24.45
CA VAL A 403 4.86 -16.88 -24.76
C VAL A 403 4.07 -16.77 -23.46
N PRO A 404 4.11 -15.63 -22.78
CA PRO A 404 3.38 -15.43 -21.54
C PRO A 404 1.87 -15.52 -21.73
N ASP A 405 1.19 -16.05 -20.72
CA ASP A 405 -0.27 -16.13 -20.63
C ASP A 405 -0.84 -15.06 -19.68
N VAL A 406 -2.17 -14.99 -19.58
CA VAL A 406 -2.85 -14.19 -18.54
C VAL A 406 -2.74 -14.93 -17.20
N THR A 407 -2.58 -14.19 -16.11
CA THR A 407 -2.58 -14.78 -14.77
C THR A 407 -3.89 -15.57 -14.52
N PRO A 408 -3.82 -16.84 -14.06
CA PRO A 408 -5.02 -17.68 -13.88
C PRO A 408 -6.11 -17.09 -12.99
N SER A 409 -5.75 -16.22 -12.05
CA SER A 409 -6.70 -15.47 -11.19
C SER A 409 -7.44 -14.34 -11.92
N GLU A 410 -7.05 -14.06 -13.17
CA GLU A 410 -7.61 -12.98 -14.01
C GLU A 410 -8.36 -13.54 -15.25
N SER A 411 -8.45 -14.87 -15.38
CA SER A 411 -9.11 -15.58 -16.50
C SER A 411 -10.60 -15.83 -16.26
#